data_b67c5fbc5ef0dcfb39ed7ce132a46cd9
#
_entry.id   b67c5fbc5ef0dcfb39ed7ce132a46cd9
#
_cell.length_a   1.000
_cell.length_b   1.000
_cell.length_c   1.000
_cell.angle_alpha   90.00
_cell.angle_beta   90.00
_cell.angle_gamma   90.00
#
_symmetry.space_group_name_H-M   'P 1'
#
loop_
_entity.id
_entity.type
_entity.pdbx_description
1 polymer ?
#
loop_
_entity_poly.entity_id
_entity_poly.type
_entity_poly.pdbx_seq_one_letter_code
_entity_poly.pdbx_strand_id
1 'polypeptide(L)'
;MRPVSRSLAVACLIAVGAHPLAARAASPDEIRAALAKGAAFLVETKQAADGSFSADVGPAVTALAVTALVRSGMPADAPPVQKGLAFLLSFRQPDGGIYAPGSPTANYETSIGLLALAACNTDGALDATIAAAADHVKNLQWDEGESTSAADLAYGGAGYGKKSRPDLSNTQFMVEALRTVGTSENDPAIQRALAFVSRTQNLPGPHNTAPFADKNPDGGFYYTPAAGGESQAGTTPDGGLRSYGSMTYAGLKSMIYAGVTKDDPRVKAAVAWLEKHYTFEENPGMGDAGLLYYFHTAAKSLDVFGVESFASADGTKHAWRDELSSAIIARQREDGSWKNGNERWMEGETDLATAYALLALSACLPK
;
A
#
# COMPACT_ATOMS: atom_id res chain seq x y z
N MET A 1 60.64 -38.51 -46.28
CA MET A 1 59.95 -37.92 -45.10
C MET A 1 59.19 -36.70 -45.53
N ARG A 2 57.85 -36.76 -45.55
CA ARG A 2 56.97 -35.63 -45.90
C ARG A 2 56.37 -35.09 -44.62
N PRO A 3 56.29 -33.76 -44.38
CA PRO A 3 55.63 -33.24 -43.19
C PRO A 3 54.11 -33.21 -43.38
N VAL A 4 53.42 -33.70 -42.37
CA VAL A 4 51.94 -33.67 -42.25
C VAL A 4 51.53 -32.30 -41.70
N SER A 5 50.83 -31.51 -42.52
CA SER A 5 50.20 -30.23 -42.07
C SER A 5 48.93 -30.55 -41.29
N ARG A 6 48.87 -30.13 -40.03
CA ARG A 6 47.66 -30.15 -39.20
C ARG A 6 46.92 -28.81 -39.41
N SER A 7 45.75 -28.86 -40.03
CA SER A 7 44.82 -27.74 -40.08
C SER A 7 44.08 -27.64 -38.76
N LEU A 8 44.24 -26.52 -38.06
CA LEU A 8 43.38 -26.17 -36.91
C LEU A 8 42.07 -25.56 -37.48
N ALA A 9 40.96 -26.23 -37.26
CA ALA A 9 39.64 -25.67 -37.45
C ALA A 9 39.27 -24.87 -36.19
N VAL A 10 39.16 -23.53 -36.35
CA VAL A 10 38.62 -22.62 -35.31
C VAL A 10 37.12 -22.67 -35.43
N ALA A 11 36.46 -23.29 -34.47
CA ALA A 11 35.00 -23.23 -34.32
C ALA A 11 34.63 -21.91 -33.64
N CYS A 12 34.06 -20.96 -34.41
CA CYS A 12 33.38 -19.78 -33.83
C CYS A 12 32.10 -20.22 -33.17
N LEU A 13 32.09 -20.26 -31.84
CA LEU A 13 30.84 -20.31 -31.07
C LEU A 13 30.18 -18.94 -31.13
N ILE A 14 29.10 -18.85 -31.91
CA ILE A 14 28.18 -17.70 -31.84
C ILE A 14 27.36 -17.85 -30.57
N ALA A 15 27.71 -17.10 -29.54
CA ALA A 15 26.86 -16.93 -28.37
C ALA A 15 25.63 -16.12 -28.79
N VAL A 16 24.52 -16.79 -29.04
CA VAL A 16 23.21 -16.15 -29.13
C VAL A 16 22.87 -15.65 -27.74
N GLY A 17 23.11 -14.37 -27.51
CA GLY A 17 22.65 -13.69 -26.29
C GLY A 17 21.13 -13.78 -26.26
N ALA A 18 20.59 -14.56 -25.33
CA ALA A 18 19.18 -14.50 -24.99
C ALA A 18 18.93 -13.11 -24.38
N HIS A 19 18.46 -12.19 -25.20
CA HIS A 19 17.85 -10.97 -24.68
C HIS A 19 16.59 -11.41 -23.91
N PRO A 20 16.38 -10.98 -22.66
CA PRO A 20 15.10 -11.21 -22.02
C PRO A 20 14.04 -10.55 -22.92
N LEU A 21 13.09 -11.34 -23.41
CA LEU A 21 11.89 -10.83 -24.04
C LEU A 21 11.30 -9.84 -23.03
N ALA A 22 11.30 -8.55 -23.37
CA ALA A 22 10.56 -7.55 -22.61
C ALA A 22 9.15 -8.09 -22.42
N ALA A 23 8.73 -8.31 -21.18
CA ALA A 23 7.40 -8.80 -20.88
C ALA A 23 6.42 -7.85 -21.58
N ARG A 24 5.55 -8.39 -22.44
CA ARG A 24 4.54 -7.59 -23.14
C ARG A 24 3.65 -6.94 -22.10
N ALA A 25 3.37 -5.65 -22.23
CA ALA A 25 2.40 -4.93 -21.42
C ALA A 25 1.04 -5.67 -21.42
N ALA A 26 0.44 -5.82 -20.24
CA ALA A 26 -0.89 -6.41 -20.14
C ALA A 26 -1.92 -5.46 -20.76
N SER A 27 -2.76 -5.98 -21.66
CA SER A 27 -3.85 -5.19 -22.23
C SER A 27 -4.93 -4.90 -21.20
N PRO A 28 -5.75 -3.85 -21.39
CA PRO A 28 -6.91 -3.59 -20.51
C PRO A 28 -7.86 -4.79 -20.37
N ASP A 29 -8.01 -5.61 -21.42
CA ASP A 29 -8.86 -6.80 -21.39
C ASP A 29 -8.23 -7.93 -20.56
N GLU A 30 -6.92 -8.11 -20.63
CA GLU A 30 -6.19 -9.04 -19.75
C GLU A 30 -6.29 -8.61 -18.29
N ILE A 31 -6.19 -7.31 -18.01
CA ILE A 31 -6.39 -6.78 -16.65
C ILE A 31 -7.82 -7.05 -16.17
N ARG A 32 -8.85 -6.76 -16.99
CA ARG A 32 -10.26 -7.04 -16.65
C ARG A 32 -10.51 -8.52 -16.43
N ALA A 33 -9.92 -9.39 -17.25
CA ALA A 33 -10.06 -10.84 -17.08
C ALA A 33 -9.43 -11.32 -15.77
N ALA A 34 -8.25 -10.80 -15.40
CA ALA A 34 -7.60 -11.11 -14.12
C ALA A 34 -8.43 -10.61 -12.92
N LEU A 35 -8.96 -9.38 -13.00
CA LEU A 35 -9.87 -8.83 -11.99
C LEU A 35 -11.12 -9.70 -11.82
N ALA A 36 -11.78 -10.07 -12.91
CA ALA A 36 -12.98 -10.91 -12.88
C ALA A 36 -12.70 -12.27 -12.24
N LYS A 37 -11.59 -12.90 -12.59
CA LYS A 37 -11.18 -14.22 -12.06
C LYS A 37 -10.87 -14.15 -10.56
N GLY A 38 -10.17 -13.11 -10.10
CA GLY A 38 -9.89 -12.91 -8.68
C GLY A 38 -11.14 -12.56 -7.87
N ALA A 39 -12.05 -11.75 -8.43
CA ALA A 39 -13.32 -11.45 -7.78
C ALA A 39 -14.20 -12.70 -7.66
N ALA A 40 -14.25 -13.55 -8.69
CA ALA A 40 -14.94 -14.84 -8.63
C ALA A 40 -14.35 -15.74 -7.53
N PHE A 41 -13.02 -15.85 -7.44
CA PHE A 41 -12.37 -16.60 -6.36
C PHE A 41 -12.79 -16.10 -4.97
N LEU A 42 -12.79 -14.79 -4.73
CA LEU A 42 -13.22 -14.22 -3.46
C LEU A 42 -14.66 -14.62 -3.13
N VAL A 43 -15.58 -14.46 -4.07
CA VAL A 43 -17.02 -14.70 -3.84
C VAL A 43 -17.35 -16.19 -3.71
N GLU A 44 -16.81 -17.02 -4.60
CA GLU A 44 -17.21 -18.42 -4.71
C GLU A 44 -16.46 -19.35 -3.76
N THR A 45 -15.24 -18.93 -3.34
CA THR A 45 -14.35 -19.81 -2.57
C THR A 45 -14.12 -19.30 -1.15
N LYS A 46 -14.11 -17.96 -0.93
CA LYS A 46 -13.66 -17.38 0.34
C LYS A 46 -14.78 -16.72 1.14
N GLN A 47 -15.82 -16.18 0.50
CA GLN A 47 -16.88 -15.52 1.24
C GLN A 47 -17.69 -16.52 2.05
N ALA A 48 -17.72 -16.34 3.38
CA ALA A 48 -18.54 -17.15 4.27
C ALA A 48 -20.04 -16.82 4.13
N ALA A 49 -20.90 -17.67 4.69
CA ALA A 49 -22.36 -17.51 4.61
C ALA A 49 -22.86 -16.18 5.22
N ASP A 50 -22.18 -15.69 6.26
CA ASP A 50 -22.45 -14.40 6.90
C ASP A 50 -21.89 -13.18 6.14
N GLY A 51 -21.19 -13.41 5.02
CA GLY A 51 -20.59 -12.39 4.20
C GLY A 51 -19.14 -12.05 4.53
N SER A 52 -18.56 -12.64 5.54
CA SER A 52 -17.19 -12.36 5.99
C SER A 52 -16.12 -12.99 5.11
N PHE A 53 -14.90 -12.44 5.25
CA PHE A 53 -13.63 -12.97 4.76
C PHE A 53 -12.66 -12.97 5.94
N SER A 54 -12.06 -14.13 6.27
CA SER A 54 -11.15 -14.29 7.42
C SER A 54 -11.67 -13.64 8.71
N ALA A 55 -12.91 -13.98 9.11
CA ALA A 55 -13.61 -13.36 10.24
C ALA A 55 -12.89 -13.49 11.58
N ASP A 56 -12.02 -14.48 11.74
CA ASP A 56 -11.24 -14.77 12.94
C ASP A 56 -10.21 -13.67 13.28
N VAL A 57 -9.85 -12.85 12.29
CA VAL A 57 -8.94 -11.71 12.45
C VAL A 57 -9.65 -10.35 12.44
N GLY A 58 -10.97 -10.33 12.58
CA GLY A 58 -11.78 -9.12 12.62
C GLY A 58 -12.29 -8.64 11.26
N PRO A 59 -12.88 -7.42 11.18
CA PRO A 59 -13.57 -6.95 9.99
C PRO A 59 -12.65 -6.45 8.86
N ALA A 60 -11.37 -6.20 9.11
CA ALA A 60 -10.50 -5.50 8.16
C ALA A 60 -10.31 -6.26 6.83
N VAL A 61 -10.15 -7.60 6.86
CA VAL A 61 -9.99 -8.40 5.62
C VAL A 61 -11.29 -8.36 4.81
N THR A 62 -12.45 -8.45 5.48
CA THR A 62 -13.75 -8.28 4.82
C THR A 62 -13.86 -6.88 4.17
N ALA A 63 -13.42 -5.83 4.84
CA ALA A 63 -13.46 -4.48 4.29
C ALA A 63 -12.56 -4.32 3.05
N LEU A 64 -11.34 -4.90 3.08
CA LEU A 64 -10.46 -4.94 1.90
C LEU A 64 -11.10 -5.71 0.74
N ALA A 65 -11.68 -6.88 1.01
CA ALA A 65 -12.33 -7.71 0.00
C ALA A 65 -13.54 -7.00 -0.62
N VAL A 66 -14.42 -6.38 0.19
CA VAL A 66 -15.55 -5.60 -0.30
C VAL A 66 -15.08 -4.43 -1.19
N THR A 67 -14.09 -3.68 -0.73
CA THR A 67 -13.50 -2.59 -1.54
C THR A 67 -12.94 -3.13 -2.86
N ALA A 68 -12.22 -4.25 -2.82
CA ALA A 68 -11.62 -4.88 -3.99
C ALA A 68 -12.68 -5.36 -4.99
N LEU A 69 -13.77 -5.98 -4.53
CA LEU A 69 -14.89 -6.40 -5.38
C LEU A 69 -15.52 -5.22 -6.12
N VAL A 70 -15.82 -4.13 -5.40
CA VAL A 70 -16.39 -2.92 -6.02
C VAL A 70 -15.40 -2.28 -7.00
N ARG A 71 -14.13 -2.16 -6.64
CA ARG A 71 -13.10 -1.60 -7.53
C ARG A 71 -12.78 -2.48 -8.73
N SER A 72 -13.07 -3.77 -8.65
CA SER A 72 -12.99 -4.71 -9.79
C SER A 72 -14.19 -4.63 -10.74
N GLY A 73 -15.15 -3.75 -10.46
CA GLY A 73 -16.32 -3.51 -11.32
C GLY A 73 -17.59 -4.23 -10.86
N MET A 74 -17.60 -4.89 -9.70
CA MET A 74 -18.84 -5.47 -9.15
C MET A 74 -19.72 -4.32 -8.63
N PRO A 75 -21.03 -4.30 -8.99
CA PRO A 75 -21.95 -3.29 -8.48
C PRO A 75 -22.02 -3.27 -6.95
N ALA A 76 -22.12 -2.09 -6.36
CA ALA A 76 -22.21 -1.94 -4.91
C ALA A 76 -23.45 -2.64 -4.31
N ASP A 77 -24.52 -2.77 -5.08
CA ASP A 77 -25.77 -3.46 -4.70
C ASP A 77 -25.74 -4.97 -4.98
N ALA A 78 -24.64 -5.50 -5.53
CA ALA A 78 -24.51 -6.93 -5.78
C ALA A 78 -24.58 -7.74 -4.47
N PRO A 79 -25.27 -8.91 -4.43
CA PRO A 79 -25.47 -9.67 -3.20
C PRO A 79 -24.18 -10.00 -2.42
N PRO A 80 -23.04 -10.37 -3.06
CA PRO A 80 -21.79 -10.60 -2.31
C PRO A 80 -21.27 -9.33 -1.60
N VAL A 81 -21.32 -8.17 -2.28
CA VAL A 81 -20.91 -6.88 -1.71
C VAL A 81 -21.80 -6.52 -0.54
N GLN A 82 -23.12 -6.64 -0.70
CA GLN A 82 -24.10 -6.32 0.34
C GLN A 82 -23.98 -7.22 1.58
N LYS A 83 -23.67 -8.51 1.40
CA LYS A 83 -23.39 -9.42 2.52
C LYS A 83 -22.14 -8.98 3.30
N GLY A 84 -21.05 -8.68 2.60
CA GLY A 84 -19.83 -8.18 3.24
C GLY A 84 -20.04 -6.84 3.92
N LEU A 85 -20.79 -5.92 3.31
CA LEU A 85 -21.17 -4.64 3.92
C LEU A 85 -22.02 -4.83 5.19
N ALA A 86 -23.00 -5.73 5.16
CA ALA A 86 -23.81 -6.04 6.34
C ALA A 86 -22.95 -6.61 7.49
N PHE A 87 -21.99 -7.51 7.17
CA PHE A 87 -21.01 -8.00 8.13
C PHE A 87 -20.20 -6.84 8.74
N LEU A 88 -19.66 -5.93 7.94
CA LEU A 88 -18.91 -4.76 8.42
C LEU A 88 -19.75 -3.86 9.34
N LEU A 89 -21.00 -3.59 8.97
CA LEU A 89 -21.90 -2.74 9.75
C LEU A 89 -22.28 -3.37 11.10
N SER A 90 -22.16 -4.69 11.27
CA SER A 90 -22.37 -5.37 12.55
C SER A 90 -21.27 -5.06 13.58
N PHE A 91 -20.11 -4.55 13.14
CA PHE A 91 -18.99 -4.12 13.98
C PHE A 91 -19.00 -2.64 14.36
N ARG A 92 -20.09 -1.91 14.05
CA ARG A 92 -20.21 -0.52 14.51
C ARG A 92 -20.23 -0.45 16.02
N GLN A 93 -19.38 0.42 16.57
CA GLN A 93 -19.26 0.66 17.99
C GLN A 93 -19.96 1.97 18.39
N PRO A 94 -20.32 2.13 19.68
CA PRO A 94 -20.96 3.36 20.17
C PRO A 94 -20.10 4.63 20.00
N ASP A 95 -18.77 4.48 19.90
CA ASP A 95 -17.82 5.57 19.67
C ASP A 95 -17.66 5.94 18.19
N GLY A 96 -18.46 5.33 17.32
CA GLY A 96 -18.47 5.56 15.87
C GLY A 96 -17.51 4.67 15.07
N GLY A 97 -16.58 3.98 15.71
CA GLY A 97 -15.63 3.07 15.04
C GLY A 97 -16.29 1.81 14.47
N ILE A 98 -15.58 1.17 13.55
CA ILE A 98 -15.97 -0.11 12.95
C ILE A 98 -14.85 -1.10 13.27
N TYR A 99 -14.97 -1.81 14.38
CA TYR A 99 -13.95 -2.73 14.86
C TYR A 99 -14.51 -3.80 15.78
N ALA A 100 -13.81 -4.91 15.92
CA ALA A 100 -14.22 -5.99 16.81
C ALA A 100 -14.18 -5.53 18.28
N PRO A 101 -15.17 -5.86 19.10
CA PRO A 101 -15.18 -5.48 20.52
C PRO A 101 -13.88 -5.90 21.23
N GLY A 102 -13.18 -4.93 21.84
CA GLY A 102 -11.90 -5.17 22.51
C GLY A 102 -10.69 -5.32 21.57
N SER A 103 -10.86 -5.10 20.28
CA SER A 103 -9.76 -5.17 19.31
C SER A 103 -8.63 -4.20 19.64
N PRO A 104 -7.36 -4.64 19.59
CA PRO A 104 -6.21 -3.75 19.68
C PRO A 104 -5.94 -3.00 18.38
N THR A 105 -6.69 -3.27 17.30
CA THR A 105 -6.48 -2.76 15.93
C THR A 105 -7.60 -1.84 15.44
N ALA A 106 -8.32 -1.18 16.38
CA ALA A 106 -9.50 -0.37 16.10
C ALA A 106 -9.30 0.73 15.06
N ASN A 107 -8.12 1.39 15.03
CA ASN A 107 -7.81 2.38 13.99
C ASN A 107 -7.65 1.72 12.61
N TYR A 108 -6.89 0.63 12.53
CA TYR A 108 -6.68 -0.09 11.28
C TYR A 108 -8.01 -0.61 10.71
N GLU A 109 -8.80 -1.31 11.53
CA GLU A 109 -10.09 -1.87 11.14
C GLU A 109 -11.06 -0.77 10.67
N THR A 110 -11.15 0.33 11.41
CA THR A 110 -12.05 1.46 11.04
C THR A 110 -11.56 2.19 9.79
N SER A 111 -10.26 2.42 9.65
CA SER A 111 -9.69 3.09 8.46
C SER A 111 -9.96 2.28 7.18
N ILE A 112 -9.74 0.96 7.22
CA ILE A 112 -10.06 0.09 6.09
C ILE A 112 -11.57 -0.02 5.89
N GLY A 113 -12.35 -0.08 6.98
CA GLY A 113 -13.82 -0.04 6.95
C GLY A 113 -14.37 1.18 6.23
N LEU A 114 -13.80 2.37 6.49
CA LEU A 114 -14.15 3.62 5.80
C LEU A 114 -13.98 3.54 4.29
N LEU A 115 -12.92 2.88 3.79
CA LEU A 115 -12.72 2.69 2.36
C LEU A 115 -13.82 1.82 1.74
N ALA A 116 -14.25 0.77 2.45
CA ALA A 116 -15.35 -0.08 2.01
C ALA A 116 -16.69 0.64 2.03
N LEU A 117 -16.99 1.37 3.12
CA LEU A 117 -18.21 2.18 3.20
C LEU A 117 -18.26 3.21 2.08
N ALA A 118 -17.17 3.94 1.83
CA ALA A 118 -17.10 4.92 0.75
C ALA A 118 -17.31 4.30 -0.64
N ALA A 119 -16.77 3.09 -0.86
CA ALA A 119 -16.95 2.38 -2.12
C ALA A 119 -18.40 1.91 -2.34
N CYS A 120 -19.13 1.61 -1.25
CA CYS A 120 -20.52 1.14 -1.30
C CYS A 120 -21.56 2.26 -1.19
N ASN A 121 -21.17 3.48 -0.80
CA ASN A 121 -22.09 4.58 -0.54
C ASN A 121 -22.49 5.31 -1.83
N THR A 122 -23.35 4.71 -2.62
CA THR A 122 -23.77 5.25 -3.92
C THR A 122 -24.99 6.18 -3.83
N ASP A 123 -25.73 6.13 -2.73
CA ASP A 123 -27.00 6.85 -2.52
C ASP A 123 -27.02 7.75 -1.27
N GLY A 124 -25.90 7.83 -0.53
CA GLY A 124 -25.77 8.61 0.70
C GLY A 124 -26.31 7.91 1.96
N ALA A 125 -26.82 6.69 1.85
CA ALA A 125 -27.39 5.97 3.01
C ALA A 125 -26.38 5.69 4.13
N LEU A 126 -25.08 5.69 3.81
CA LEU A 126 -24.00 5.47 4.75
C LEU A 126 -23.35 6.74 5.31
N ASP A 127 -23.77 7.94 4.88
CA ASP A 127 -23.12 9.22 5.23
C ASP A 127 -22.95 9.41 6.75
N ALA A 128 -23.97 9.13 7.52
CA ALA A 128 -23.90 9.27 8.98
C ALA A 128 -22.91 8.28 9.62
N THR A 129 -22.83 7.06 9.10
CA THR A 129 -21.89 6.04 9.58
C THR A 129 -20.46 6.41 9.19
N ILE A 130 -20.26 6.90 7.96
CA ILE A 130 -18.97 7.39 7.45
C ILE A 130 -18.48 8.57 8.30
N ALA A 131 -19.33 9.54 8.58
CA ALA A 131 -18.96 10.69 9.40
C ALA A 131 -18.52 10.28 10.81
N ALA A 132 -19.28 9.40 11.48
CA ALA A 132 -18.94 8.90 12.81
C ALA A 132 -17.61 8.11 12.81
N ALA A 133 -17.38 7.27 11.80
CA ALA A 133 -16.15 6.51 11.68
C ALA A 133 -14.93 7.40 11.34
N ALA A 134 -15.12 8.45 10.53
CA ALA A 134 -14.08 9.46 10.27
C ALA A 134 -13.70 10.22 11.54
N ASP A 135 -14.66 10.63 12.36
CA ASP A 135 -14.39 11.27 13.65
C ASP A 135 -13.67 10.30 14.62
N HIS A 136 -14.08 9.02 14.64
CA HIS A 136 -13.41 8.02 15.46
C HIS A 136 -11.92 7.89 15.13
N VAL A 137 -11.53 7.74 13.85
CA VAL A 137 -10.11 7.60 13.48
C VAL A 137 -9.31 8.86 13.76
N LYS A 138 -9.93 10.07 13.63
CA LYS A 138 -9.29 11.32 14.04
C LYS A 138 -9.02 11.35 15.55
N ASN A 139 -9.95 10.83 16.37
CA ASN A 139 -9.82 10.76 17.83
C ASN A 139 -8.81 9.70 18.32
N LEU A 140 -8.30 8.85 17.43
CA LEU A 140 -7.24 7.86 17.73
C LEU A 140 -5.85 8.36 17.33
N GLN A 141 -5.75 9.53 16.71
CA GLN A 141 -4.49 10.13 16.32
C GLN A 141 -3.72 10.61 17.56
N TRP A 142 -2.42 10.39 17.58
CA TRP A 142 -1.55 10.92 18.65
C TRP A 142 -1.42 12.45 18.54
N ASP A 143 -2.18 13.14 19.37
CA ASP A 143 -2.18 14.62 19.43
C ASP A 143 -2.28 15.12 20.89
N GLU A 144 -2.70 16.35 21.07
CA GLU A 144 -2.84 16.98 22.40
C GLU A 144 -3.83 16.22 23.30
N GLY A 145 -4.80 15.51 22.71
CA GLY A 145 -5.76 14.66 23.44
C GLY A 145 -5.11 13.47 24.13
N GLU A 146 -4.03 12.92 23.56
CA GLU A 146 -3.18 11.87 24.13
C GLU A 146 -2.01 12.45 24.95
N SER A 147 -2.02 13.75 25.26
CA SER A 147 -0.94 14.47 25.96
C SER A 147 0.38 14.46 25.17
N THR A 148 0.29 14.39 23.84
CA THR A 148 1.43 14.37 22.93
C THR A 148 1.59 15.78 22.34
N SER A 149 2.77 16.37 22.50
CA SER A 149 3.07 17.69 21.96
C SER A 149 3.60 17.64 20.53
N ALA A 150 3.52 18.75 19.83
CA ALA A 150 4.08 18.85 18.47
C ALA A 150 5.61 18.57 18.39
N ALA A 151 6.32 18.55 19.50
CA ALA A 151 7.74 18.20 19.57
C ALA A 151 7.96 16.67 19.64
N ASP A 152 6.97 15.91 20.06
CA ASP A 152 7.09 14.46 20.20
C ASP A 152 7.15 13.77 18.85
N LEU A 153 7.99 12.73 18.73
CA LEU A 153 8.14 11.98 17.49
C LEU A 153 6.86 11.15 17.13
N ALA A 154 5.98 10.95 18.09
CA ALA A 154 4.68 10.28 17.87
C ALA A 154 3.58 11.22 17.35
N TYR A 155 3.76 12.54 17.51
CA TYR A 155 2.73 13.52 17.21
C TYR A 155 2.23 13.45 15.76
N GLY A 156 0.92 13.39 15.61
CA GLY A 156 0.23 13.33 14.32
C GLY A 156 0.15 11.92 13.72
N GLY A 157 0.80 10.94 14.29
CA GLY A 157 0.73 9.56 13.81
C GLY A 157 -0.48 8.80 14.37
N ALA A 158 -0.81 7.69 13.72
CA ALA A 158 -1.78 6.71 14.18
C ALA A 158 -1.13 5.32 14.21
N GLY A 159 -1.40 4.55 15.25
CA GLY A 159 -0.99 3.14 15.36
C GLY A 159 -2.16 2.22 15.02
N TYR A 160 -2.04 0.94 15.35
CA TYR A 160 -3.11 -0.02 15.16
C TYR A 160 -4.40 0.33 15.91
N GLY A 161 -4.29 0.87 17.13
CA GLY A 161 -5.42 1.29 17.96
C GLY A 161 -4.99 2.37 18.98
N LYS A 162 -5.91 2.73 19.89
CA LYS A 162 -5.83 3.92 20.74
C LYS A 162 -4.52 4.12 21.53
N LYS A 163 -3.81 3.07 21.92
CA LYS A 163 -2.56 3.16 22.70
C LYS A 163 -1.38 2.52 21.97
N SER A 164 -1.59 2.16 20.72
CA SER A 164 -0.53 1.57 19.92
C SER A 164 0.46 2.64 19.47
N ARG A 165 1.75 2.32 19.53
CA ARG A 165 2.79 3.15 18.94
C ARG A 165 2.42 3.51 17.50
N PRO A 166 2.45 4.79 17.11
CA PRO A 166 2.11 5.19 15.75
C PRO A 166 3.17 4.73 14.76
N ASP A 167 2.72 4.41 13.55
CA ASP A 167 3.58 3.99 12.45
C ASP A 167 3.04 4.50 11.10
N LEU A 168 3.91 4.48 10.09
CA LEU A 168 3.57 5.03 8.77
C LEU A 168 2.51 4.17 8.04
N SER A 169 2.49 2.85 8.26
CA SER A 169 1.50 1.97 7.62
C SER A 169 0.08 2.28 8.09
N ASN A 170 -0.13 2.43 9.39
CA ASN A 170 -1.44 2.78 9.95
C ASN A 170 -1.80 4.25 9.66
N THR A 171 -0.82 5.16 9.76
CA THR A 171 -1.06 6.59 9.47
C THR A 171 -1.47 6.81 8.01
N GLN A 172 -0.83 6.13 7.04
CA GLN A 172 -1.20 6.28 5.63
C GLN A 172 -2.60 5.74 5.32
N PHE A 173 -3.06 4.65 5.98
CA PHE A 173 -4.44 4.17 5.82
C PHE A 173 -5.45 5.15 6.41
N MET A 174 -5.18 5.73 7.60
CA MET A 174 -6.00 6.78 8.17
C MET A 174 -6.12 7.99 7.23
N VAL A 175 -5.00 8.49 6.70
CA VAL A 175 -4.98 9.62 5.76
C VAL A 175 -5.76 9.29 4.48
N GLU A 176 -5.54 8.11 3.89
CA GLU A 176 -6.25 7.67 2.70
C GLU A 176 -7.75 7.58 2.93
N ALA A 177 -8.17 6.97 4.05
CA ALA A 177 -9.57 6.82 4.42
C ALA A 177 -10.24 8.19 4.58
N LEU A 178 -9.66 9.09 5.36
CA LEU A 178 -10.18 10.43 5.57
C LEU A 178 -10.29 11.22 4.25
N ARG A 179 -9.27 11.17 3.39
CA ARG A 179 -9.30 11.83 2.09
C ARG A 179 -10.35 11.22 1.14
N THR A 180 -10.53 9.91 1.20
CA THR A 180 -11.54 9.20 0.37
C THR A 180 -12.96 9.62 0.74
N VAL A 181 -13.22 9.91 2.02
CA VAL A 181 -14.54 10.38 2.47
C VAL A 181 -14.69 11.92 2.47
N GLY A 182 -13.79 12.63 1.80
CA GLY A 182 -13.91 14.07 1.53
C GLY A 182 -13.33 15.00 2.60
N THR A 183 -12.60 14.47 3.60
CA THR A 183 -11.88 15.33 4.55
C THR A 183 -10.88 16.21 3.78
N SER A 184 -10.88 17.51 4.07
CA SER A 184 -10.00 18.49 3.41
C SER A 184 -8.52 18.18 3.67
N GLU A 185 -7.65 18.47 2.70
CA GLU A 185 -6.21 18.43 2.91
C GLU A 185 -5.74 19.39 4.01
N ASN A 186 -6.49 20.48 4.23
CA ASN A 186 -6.23 21.46 5.29
C ASN A 186 -6.85 21.10 6.65
N ASP A 187 -7.52 19.96 6.77
CA ASP A 187 -8.05 19.47 8.06
C ASP A 187 -6.90 19.29 9.06
N PRO A 188 -7.06 19.74 10.32
CA PRO A 188 -6.01 19.62 11.34
C PRO A 188 -5.47 18.18 11.50
N ALA A 189 -6.31 17.15 11.39
CA ALA A 189 -5.85 15.76 11.49
C ALA A 189 -4.93 15.38 10.31
N ILE A 190 -5.23 15.84 9.10
CA ILE A 190 -4.39 15.61 7.92
C ILE A 190 -3.05 16.35 8.06
N GLN A 191 -3.06 17.60 8.55
CA GLN A 191 -1.84 18.38 8.74
C GLN A 191 -0.97 17.85 9.88
N ARG A 192 -1.58 17.34 10.98
CA ARG A 192 -0.82 16.62 12.02
C ARG A 192 -0.20 15.32 11.46
N ALA A 193 -0.97 14.56 10.66
CA ALA A 193 -0.42 13.37 10.01
C ALA A 193 0.77 13.70 9.10
N LEU A 194 0.75 14.82 8.37
CA LEU A 194 1.88 15.29 7.58
C LEU A 194 3.14 15.53 8.43
N ALA A 195 2.99 16.05 9.65
CA ALA A 195 4.12 16.23 10.57
C ALA A 195 4.74 14.88 10.94
N PHE A 196 3.92 13.87 11.27
CA PHE A 196 4.39 12.51 11.54
C PHE A 196 5.06 11.87 10.31
N VAL A 197 4.40 11.92 9.15
CA VAL A 197 4.91 11.37 7.88
C VAL A 197 6.27 11.99 7.53
N SER A 198 6.43 13.30 7.70
CA SER A 198 7.72 13.96 7.43
C SER A 198 8.85 13.43 8.33
N ARG A 199 8.53 13.01 9.57
CA ARG A 199 9.51 12.44 10.51
C ARG A 199 9.84 10.98 10.24
N THR A 200 9.04 10.27 9.42
CA THR A 200 9.37 8.92 8.93
C THR A 200 10.25 8.94 7.68
N GLN A 201 10.59 10.11 7.16
CA GLN A 201 11.46 10.23 6.00
C GLN A 201 12.94 10.34 6.43
N ASN A 202 13.81 9.61 5.78
CA ASN A 202 15.26 9.73 5.90
C ASN A 202 15.75 10.99 5.16
N LEU A 203 15.28 12.14 5.64
CA LEU A 203 15.60 13.46 5.12
C LEU A 203 15.70 14.44 6.30
N PRO A 204 16.93 14.78 6.78
CA PRO A 204 17.10 15.76 7.85
C PRO A 204 16.69 17.15 7.36
N GLY A 205 16.10 17.95 8.25
CA GLY A 205 15.68 19.31 7.91
C GLY A 205 14.63 19.85 8.88
N PRO A 206 14.01 20.98 8.57
CA PRO A 206 13.07 21.64 9.48
C PRO A 206 11.83 20.82 9.79
N HIS A 207 11.49 19.86 8.95
CA HIS A 207 10.35 18.96 9.13
C HIS A 207 10.71 17.63 9.80
N ASN A 208 12.01 17.31 9.92
CA ASN A 208 12.50 16.10 10.55
C ASN A 208 13.81 16.37 11.30
N THR A 209 13.70 16.51 12.62
CA THR A 209 14.81 16.69 13.56
C THR A 209 15.02 15.45 14.44
N ALA A 210 14.49 14.28 14.02
CA ALA A 210 14.68 13.03 14.74
C ALA A 210 16.19 12.69 14.83
N PRO A 211 16.66 12.10 15.94
CA PRO A 211 18.10 11.89 16.20
C PRO A 211 18.77 10.86 15.27
N PHE A 212 18.00 10.22 14.39
CA PHE A 212 18.49 9.27 13.40
C PHE A 212 18.25 9.73 11.95
N ALA A 213 17.63 10.90 11.73
CA ALA A 213 17.27 11.39 10.42
C ALA A 213 18.47 11.62 9.48
N ASP A 214 19.63 11.95 10.05
CA ASP A 214 20.89 12.21 9.34
C ASP A 214 21.79 10.98 9.19
N LYS A 215 21.43 9.84 9.82
CA LYS A 215 22.26 8.62 9.78
C LYS A 215 22.12 7.81 8.50
N ASN A 216 21.03 7.98 7.76
CA ASN A 216 20.79 7.35 6.47
C ASN A 216 20.02 8.30 5.55
N PRO A 217 20.58 9.47 5.15
CA PRO A 217 19.84 10.52 4.45
C PRO A 217 19.60 10.17 2.97
N ASP A 218 18.88 9.08 2.70
CA ASP A 218 18.62 8.57 1.35
C ASP A 218 17.32 9.09 0.73
N GLY A 219 16.47 9.82 1.50
CA GLY A 219 15.22 10.42 1.06
C GLY A 219 14.02 9.48 1.08
N GLY A 220 14.21 8.17 1.27
CA GLY A 220 13.14 7.19 1.42
C GLY A 220 12.52 7.20 2.82
N PHE A 221 11.59 6.27 3.07
CA PHE A 221 10.81 6.20 4.30
C PHE A 221 11.00 4.89 5.03
N TYR A 222 10.92 4.97 6.36
CA TYR A 222 10.95 3.85 7.29
C TYR A 222 9.64 3.77 8.09
N TYR A 223 9.52 2.77 8.98
CA TYR A 223 8.25 2.41 9.60
C TYR A 223 7.75 3.42 10.64
N THR A 224 8.59 3.83 11.60
CA THR A 224 8.18 4.75 12.67
C THR A 224 9.37 5.50 13.30
N PRO A 225 9.20 6.80 13.63
CA PRO A 225 10.16 7.55 14.42
C PRO A 225 9.92 7.39 15.93
N ALA A 226 8.73 6.93 16.34
CA ALA A 226 8.33 6.84 17.74
C ALA A 226 9.06 5.71 18.48
N ALA A 227 9.13 5.83 19.82
CA ALA A 227 9.70 4.82 20.72
C ALA A 227 11.15 4.41 20.34
N GLY A 228 11.98 5.37 19.93
CA GLY A 228 13.38 5.14 19.56
C GLY A 228 13.60 4.85 18.08
N GLY A 229 12.55 4.80 17.28
CA GLY A 229 12.60 4.54 15.83
C GLY A 229 12.71 3.06 15.48
N GLU A 230 12.05 2.68 14.40
CA GLU A 230 12.11 1.31 13.86
C GLU A 230 11.95 1.32 12.34
N SER A 231 12.69 0.45 11.67
CA SER A 231 12.46 0.07 10.28
C SER A 231 12.31 -1.44 10.16
N GLN A 232 11.33 -1.88 9.38
CA GLN A 232 11.14 -3.29 9.09
C GLN A 232 12.23 -3.85 8.16
N ALA A 233 12.97 -2.96 7.48
CA ALA A 233 14.16 -3.26 6.69
C ALA A 233 15.46 -3.28 7.52
N GLY A 234 15.36 -3.09 8.85
CA GLY A 234 16.51 -3.08 9.77
C GLY A 234 17.25 -1.76 9.78
N THR A 235 18.50 -1.80 10.25
CA THR A 235 19.33 -0.62 10.45
C THR A 235 20.64 -0.68 9.64
N THR A 236 21.24 0.49 9.41
CA THR A 236 22.62 0.61 8.92
C THR A 236 23.61 0.31 10.05
N PRO A 237 24.91 0.04 9.76
CA PRO A 237 25.93 -0.15 10.79
C PRO A 237 26.02 1.04 11.79
N ASP A 238 25.74 2.27 11.33
CA ASP A 238 25.76 3.47 12.15
C ASP A 238 24.45 3.76 12.89
N GLY A 239 23.51 2.78 12.86
CA GLY A 239 22.23 2.90 13.54
C GLY A 239 21.18 3.77 12.81
N GLY A 240 21.36 4.05 11.53
CA GLY A 240 20.35 4.67 10.67
C GLY A 240 19.23 3.68 10.34
N LEU A 241 18.00 4.17 10.20
CA LEU A 241 16.86 3.35 9.84
C LEU A 241 16.80 3.16 8.32
N ARG A 242 16.74 1.92 7.83
CA ARG A 242 16.73 1.66 6.38
C ARG A 242 15.38 2.01 5.78
N SER A 243 15.41 2.73 4.66
CA SER A 243 14.23 2.95 3.82
C SER A 243 13.82 1.70 3.07
N TYR A 244 12.54 1.55 2.74
CA TYR A 244 12.04 0.45 1.93
C TYR A 244 10.81 0.83 1.10
N GLY A 245 10.54 0.04 0.04
CA GLY A 245 9.63 0.39 -1.04
C GLY A 245 8.21 0.74 -0.59
N SER A 246 7.54 -0.17 0.15
CA SER A 246 6.15 0.06 0.56
C SER A 246 6.00 1.30 1.45
N MET A 247 6.94 1.59 2.36
CA MET A 247 6.87 2.81 3.16
C MET A 247 7.21 4.07 2.36
N THR A 248 8.11 3.99 1.38
CA THR A 248 8.43 5.15 0.55
C THR A 248 7.23 5.55 -0.33
N TYR A 249 6.52 4.60 -0.91
CA TYR A 249 5.26 4.87 -1.60
C TYR A 249 4.16 5.36 -0.63
N ALA A 250 4.05 4.79 0.58
CA ALA A 250 3.08 5.24 1.59
C ALA A 250 3.33 6.69 2.03
N GLY A 251 4.59 7.06 2.25
CA GLY A 251 4.99 8.42 2.61
C GLY A 251 4.70 9.42 1.49
N LEU A 252 5.10 9.11 0.25
CA LEU A 252 4.81 9.93 -0.92
C LEU A 252 3.31 10.17 -1.07
N LYS A 253 2.49 9.11 -1.05
CA LYS A 253 1.03 9.19 -1.13
C LYS A 253 0.46 10.10 -0.04
N SER A 254 0.89 9.91 1.20
CA SER A 254 0.40 10.70 2.33
C SER A 254 0.73 12.18 2.22
N MET A 255 1.92 12.53 1.70
CA MET A 255 2.30 13.91 1.43
C MET A 255 1.39 14.55 0.38
N ILE A 256 1.13 13.84 -0.74
CA ILE A 256 0.23 14.35 -1.79
C ILE A 256 -1.19 14.54 -1.25
N TYR A 257 -1.70 13.59 -0.47
CA TYR A 257 -3.01 13.72 0.19
C TYR A 257 -3.10 14.89 1.18
N ALA A 258 -1.99 15.27 1.78
CA ALA A 258 -1.90 16.43 2.66
C ALA A 258 -1.60 17.77 1.92
N GLY A 259 -1.71 17.78 0.58
CA GLY A 259 -1.55 18.99 -0.23
C GLY A 259 -0.10 19.38 -0.52
N VAL A 260 0.87 18.54 -0.21
CA VAL A 260 2.28 18.84 -0.51
C VAL A 260 2.50 18.74 -2.02
N THR A 261 3.10 19.78 -2.60
CA THR A 261 3.32 19.86 -4.04
C THR A 261 4.50 19.01 -4.52
N LYS A 262 4.53 18.70 -5.82
CA LYS A 262 5.64 17.95 -6.45
C LYS A 262 7.00 18.67 -6.35
N ASP A 263 6.98 20.00 -6.13
CA ASP A 263 8.19 20.80 -6.01
C ASP A 263 8.81 20.83 -4.60
N ASP A 264 8.08 20.34 -3.60
CA ASP A 264 8.57 20.25 -2.22
C ASP A 264 9.81 19.34 -2.14
N PRO A 265 10.87 19.75 -1.42
CA PRO A 265 12.09 18.95 -1.27
C PRO A 265 11.85 17.54 -0.73
N ARG A 266 10.84 17.34 0.13
CA ARG A 266 10.48 16.03 0.68
C ARG A 266 9.94 15.11 -0.40
N VAL A 267 9.05 15.64 -1.27
CA VAL A 267 8.49 14.89 -2.41
C VAL A 267 9.60 14.55 -3.41
N LYS A 268 10.46 15.52 -3.75
CA LYS A 268 11.59 15.30 -4.66
C LYS A 268 12.55 14.22 -4.13
N ALA A 269 12.86 14.23 -2.83
CA ALA A 269 13.72 13.23 -2.22
C ALA A 269 13.08 11.82 -2.24
N ALA A 270 11.79 11.72 -1.94
CA ALA A 270 11.04 10.46 -2.03
C ALA A 270 11.05 9.91 -3.48
N VAL A 271 10.78 10.77 -4.46
CA VAL A 271 10.80 10.40 -5.88
C VAL A 271 12.19 9.93 -6.29
N ALA A 272 13.26 10.64 -5.92
CA ALA A 272 14.63 10.24 -6.24
C ALA A 272 15.01 8.87 -5.63
N TRP A 273 14.52 8.56 -4.43
CA TRP A 273 14.70 7.23 -3.85
C TRP A 273 13.96 6.16 -4.67
N LEU A 274 12.70 6.42 -5.06
CA LEU A 274 11.90 5.50 -5.86
C LEU A 274 12.49 5.30 -7.26
N GLU A 275 13.02 6.36 -7.90
CA GLU A 275 13.72 6.27 -9.18
C GLU A 275 14.95 5.35 -9.12
N LYS A 276 15.68 5.40 -8.01
CA LYS A 276 16.85 4.55 -7.77
C LYS A 276 16.51 3.09 -7.51
N HIS A 277 15.34 2.84 -6.93
CA HIS A 277 14.92 1.52 -6.45
C HIS A 277 13.67 0.99 -7.18
N TYR A 278 13.38 1.53 -8.36
CA TYR A 278 12.19 1.15 -9.12
C TYR A 278 12.25 -0.31 -9.55
N THR A 279 11.29 -1.10 -9.08
CA THR A 279 11.07 -2.50 -9.48
C THR A 279 9.69 -2.97 -9.04
N PHE A 280 9.12 -3.95 -9.76
CA PHE A 280 7.95 -4.74 -9.32
C PHE A 280 8.27 -6.23 -9.20
N GLU A 281 9.56 -6.59 -9.09
CA GLU A 281 9.96 -7.97 -8.81
C GLU A 281 9.96 -8.28 -7.32
N GLU A 282 10.27 -7.28 -6.49
CA GLU A 282 10.31 -7.37 -5.04
C GLU A 282 9.87 -6.05 -4.39
N ASN A 283 9.64 -6.07 -3.07
CA ASN A 283 9.50 -4.86 -2.25
C ASN A 283 10.91 -4.35 -1.91
N PRO A 284 11.42 -3.28 -2.53
CA PRO A 284 12.79 -2.81 -2.34
C PRO A 284 13.18 -2.68 -0.87
N GLY A 285 14.26 -3.34 -0.47
CA GLY A 285 14.74 -3.40 0.91
C GLY A 285 14.07 -4.46 1.79
N MET A 286 13.04 -5.16 1.28
CA MET A 286 12.28 -6.18 2.02
C MET A 286 12.21 -7.53 1.28
N GLY A 287 12.70 -7.61 0.03
CA GLY A 287 12.52 -8.79 -0.81
C GLY A 287 11.03 -9.12 -1.00
N ASP A 288 10.66 -10.38 -0.78
CA ASP A 288 9.26 -10.82 -0.93
C ASP A 288 8.34 -10.42 0.24
N ALA A 289 8.87 -9.90 1.34
CA ALA A 289 8.05 -9.57 2.49
C ALA A 289 7.10 -8.40 2.19
N GLY A 290 5.79 -8.65 2.30
CA GLY A 290 4.74 -7.67 2.04
C GLY A 290 4.64 -7.25 0.57
N LEU A 291 4.85 -8.16 -0.39
CA LEU A 291 4.89 -7.86 -1.81
C LEU A 291 3.53 -7.40 -2.37
N LEU A 292 2.43 -8.01 -1.94
CA LEU A 292 1.08 -7.63 -2.41
C LEU A 292 0.66 -6.28 -1.80
N TYR A 293 0.98 -6.04 -0.55
CA TYR A 293 0.83 -4.72 0.08
C TYR A 293 1.69 -3.66 -0.63
N TYR A 294 2.94 -4.01 -1.02
CA TYR A 294 3.80 -3.13 -1.80
C TYR A 294 3.16 -2.77 -3.15
N PHE A 295 2.64 -3.73 -3.90
CA PHE A 295 1.95 -3.48 -5.17
C PHE A 295 0.75 -2.55 -4.99
N HIS A 296 -0.09 -2.81 -3.99
CA HIS A 296 -1.24 -1.96 -3.68
C HIS A 296 -0.80 -0.53 -3.34
N THR A 297 0.19 -0.38 -2.48
CA THR A 297 0.66 0.94 -2.04
C THR A 297 1.34 1.70 -3.18
N ALA A 298 2.14 1.02 -4.02
CA ALA A 298 2.79 1.61 -5.19
C ALA A 298 1.75 2.07 -6.23
N ALA A 299 0.80 1.19 -6.59
CA ALA A 299 -0.27 1.52 -7.53
C ALA A 299 -1.03 2.77 -7.09
N LYS A 300 -1.48 2.79 -5.84
CA LYS A 300 -2.24 3.91 -5.31
C LYS A 300 -1.41 5.19 -5.21
N SER A 301 -0.14 5.09 -4.84
CA SER A 301 0.77 6.23 -4.74
C SER A 301 1.02 6.86 -6.10
N LEU A 302 1.36 6.07 -7.12
CA LEU A 302 1.64 6.56 -8.48
C LEU A 302 0.38 7.14 -9.15
N ASP A 303 -0.79 6.53 -8.89
CA ASP A 303 -2.07 7.04 -9.37
C ASP A 303 -2.41 8.41 -8.77
N VAL A 304 -2.25 8.59 -7.46
CA VAL A 304 -2.48 9.86 -6.75
C VAL A 304 -1.40 10.89 -7.12
N PHE A 305 -0.17 10.46 -7.31
CA PHE A 305 0.91 11.32 -7.79
C PHE A 305 0.64 11.83 -9.23
N GLY A 306 -0.22 11.15 -9.99
CA GLY A 306 -0.72 11.62 -11.28
C GLY A 306 0.35 11.63 -12.35
N VAL A 307 1.08 10.52 -12.51
CA VAL A 307 2.07 10.32 -13.57
C VAL A 307 1.71 9.10 -14.43
N GLU A 308 1.83 9.23 -15.72
CA GLU A 308 1.62 8.11 -16.66
C GLU A 308 2.88 7.25 -16.81
N SER A 309 4.04 7.87 -16.67
CA SER A 309 5.32 7.18 -16.67
C SER A 309 6.19 7.63 -15.51
N PHE A 310 6.99 6.71 -14.99
CA PHE A 310 7.98 6.95 -13.96
C PHE A 310 9.38 6.74 -14.55
N ALA A 311 10.34 7.58 -14.23
CA ALA A 311 11.72 7.40 -14.68
C ALA A 311 12.53 6.68 -13.61
N SER A 312 13.37 5.71 -13.99
CA SER A 312 14.42 5.20 -13.11
C SER A 312 15.66 6.09 -13.14
N ALA A 313 16.55 5.94 -12.19
CA ALA A 313 17.73 6.81 -12.04
C ALA A 313 18.67 6.80 -13.26
N ASP A 314 18.64 5.77 -14.08
CA ASP A 314 19.37 5.67 -15.35
C ASP A 314 18.68 6.40 -16.53
N GLY A 315 17.51 7.01 -16.26
CA GLY A 315 16.69 7.72 -17.24
C GLY A 315 15.75 6.84 -18.05
N THR A 316 15.66 5.54 -17.76
CA THR A 316 14.69 4.66 -18.41
C THR A 316 13.27 5.06 -17.97
N LYS A 317 12.38 5.25 -18.95
CA LYS A 317 10.97 5.56 -18.68
C LYS A 317 10.16 4.27 -18.59
N HIS A 318 9.43 4.14 -17.50
CA HIS A 318 8.59 3.01 -17.18
C HIS A 318 7.12 3.39 -17.30
N ALA A 319 6.37 2.68 -18.12
CA ALA A 319 4.91 2.70 -18.11
C ALA A 319 4.43 1.87 -16.91
N TRP A 320 4.42 2.49 -15.72
CA TRP A 320 4.25 1.78 -14.46
C TRP A 320 2.96 0.95 -14.36
N ARG A 321 1.86 1.41 -15.03
CA ARG A 321 0.60 0.65 -15.06
C ARG A 321 0.77 -0.68 -15.81
N ASP A 322 1.48 -0.66 -16.92
CA ASP A 322 1.73 -1.83 -17.75
C ASP A 322 2.66 -2.83 -17.05
N GLU A 323 3.73 -2.32 -16.45
CA GLU A 323 4.72 -3.15 -15.76
C GLU A 323 4.15 -3.76 -14.49
N LEU A 324 3.45 -2.96 -13.67
CA LEU A 324 2.82 -3.44 -12.43
C LEU A 324 1.71 -4.44 -12.72
N SER A 325 0.82 -4.14 -13.68
CA SER A 325 -0.26 -5.09 -14.03
C SER A 325 0.30 -6.40 -14.56
N SER A 326 1.34 -6.36 -15.39
CA SER A 326 2.02 -7.57 -15.88
C SER A 326 2.65 -8.38 -14.74
N ALA A 327 3.31 -7.71 -13.78
CA ALA A 327 3.91 -8.34 -12.62
C ALA A 327 2.87 -9.02 -11.72
N ILE A 328 1.71 -8.39 -11.52
CA ILE A 328 0.61 -8.94 -10.72
C ILE A 328 -0.05 -10.12 -11.46
N ILE A 329 -0.39 -9.97 -12.75
CA ILE A 329 -1.05 -11.02 -13.55
C ILE A 329 -0.16 -12.27 -13.66
N ALA A 330 1.15 -12.12 -13.83
CA ALA A 330 2.10 -13.23 -13.89
C ALA A 330 2.12 -14.07 -12.59
N ARG A 331 1.64 -13.51 -11.48
CA ARG A 331 1.56 -14.19 -10.17
C ARG A 331 0.16 -14.71 -9.84
N GLN A 332 -0.83 -14.51 -10.74
CA GLN A 332 -2.19 -15.04 -10.54
C GLN A 332 -2.18 -16.57 -10.68
N ARG A 333 -2.76 -17.25 -9.71
CA ARG A 333 -2.89 -18.71 -9.69
C ARG A 333 -4.02 -19.17 -10.60
N GLU A 334 -4.02 -20.47 -10.91
CA GLU A 334 -5.04 -21.08 -11.77
C GLU A 334 -6.47 -20.92 -11.23
N ASP A 335 -6.63 -20.90 -9.90
CA ASP A 335 -7.91 -20.68 -9.22
C ASP A 335 -8.36 -19.21 -9.19
N GLY A 336 -7.55 -18.30 -9.71
CA GLY A 336 -7.82 -16.86 -9.73
C GLY A 336 -7.25 -16.09 -8.55
N SER A 337 -6.74 -16.77 -7.53
CA SER A 337 -6.20 -16.16 -6.33
C SER A 337 -4.76 -15.65 -6.52
N TRP A 338 -4.31 -14.89 -5.51
CA TRP A 338 -2.91 -14.60 -5.25
C TRP A 338 -2.53 -15.10 -3.86
N LYS A 339 -1.27 -15.43 -3.70
CA LYS A 339 -0.66 -15.81 -2.43
C LYS A 339 0.81 -15.44 -2.47
N ASN A 340 1.33 -14.86 -1.39
CA ASN A 340 2.77 -14.68 -1.23
C ASN A 340 3.39 -15.92 -0.57
N GLY A 341 4.57 -16.33 -1.03
CA GLY A 341 5.36 -17.38 -0.40
C GLY A 341 5.93 -16.95 0.96
N ASN A 342 6.14 -15.66 1.15
CA ASN A 342 6.46 -15.05 2.44
C ASN A 342 5.15 -14.71 3.16
N GLU A 343 4.82 -15.46 4.21
CA GLU A 343 3.55 -15.35 4.94
C GLU A 343 3.51 -14.18 5.95
N ARG A 344 4.58 -13.39 6.03
CA ARG A 344 4.62 -12.21 6.90
C ARG A 344 3.45 -11.28 6.58
N TRP A 345 2.85 -10.70 7.61
CA TRP A 345 1.67 -9.84 7.51
C TRP A 345 0.46 -10.48 6.82
N MET A 346 0.29 -11.77 7.02
CA MET A 346 -0.83 -12.57 6.51
C MET A 346 -0.91 -12.65 4.97
N GLU A 347 0.13 -12.32 4.21
CA GLU A 347 0.10 -12.48 2.75
C GLU A 347 0.11 -13.96 2.30
N GLY A 348 0.22 -14.90 3.24
CA GLY A 348 -0.10 -16.31 3.05
C GLY A 348 -1.60 -16.59 2.95
N GLU A 349 -2.46 -15.69 3.45
CA GLU A 349 -3.91 -15.80 3.35
C GLU A 349 -4.40 -15.32 1.98
N THR A 350 -5.03 -16.22 1.24
CA THR A 350 -5.36 -15.97 -0.16
C THR A 350 -6.44 -14.91 -0.35
N ASP A 351 -7.34 -14.70 0.59
CA ASP A 351 -8.36 -13.63 0.52
C ASP A 351 -7.74 -12.25 0.69
N LEU A 352 -6.85 -12.07 1.69
CA LEU A 352 -6.11 -10.81 1.87
C LEU A 352 -5.21 -10.52 0.67
N ALA A 353 -4.40 -11.49 0.26
CA ALA A 353 -3.47 -11.36 -0.86
C ALA A 353 -4.22 -11.03 -2.17
N THR A 354 -5.35 -11.71 -2.42
CA THR A 354 -6.19 -11.44 -3.60
C THR A 354 -6.81 -10.05 -3.52
N ALA A 355 -7.29 -9.60 -2.37
CA ALA A 355 -7.84 -8.25 -2.22
C ALA A 355 -6.80 -7.17 -2.54
N TYR A 356 -5.57 -7.27 -2.05
CA TYR A 356 -4.49 -6.34 -2.41
C TYR A 356 -4.15 -6.36 -3.90
N ALA A 357 -4.05 -7.55 -4.51
CA ALA A 357 -3.79 -7.68 -5.94
C ALA A 357 -4.89 -7.02 -6.79
N LEU A 358 -6.16 -7.25 -6.46
CA LEU A 358 -7.30 -6.64 -7.15
C LEU A 358 -7.31 -5.12 -7.02
N LEU A 359 -7.04 -4.58 -5.82
CA LEU A 359 -6.94 -3.14 -5.59
C LEU A 359 -5.80 -2.51 -6.40
N ALA A 360 -4.66 -3.18 -6.49
CA ALA A 360 -3.53 -2.72 -7.30
C ALA A 360 -3.85 -2.77 -8.81
N LEU A 361 -4.42 -3.89 -9.30
CA LEU A 361 -4.81 -4.03 -10.71
C LEU A 361 -5.88 -3.04 -11.13
N SER A 362 -6.87 -2.75 -10.27
CA SER A 362 -7.91 -1.76 -10.57
C SER A 362 -7.35 -0.37 -10.81
N ALA A 363 -6.26 0.00 -10.13
CA ALA A 363 -5.55 1.27 -10.34
C ALA A 363 -4.72 1.28 -11.63
N CYS A 364 -4.45 0.12 -12.23
CA CYS A 364 -3.73 0.03 -13.51
C CYS A 364 -4.65 0.19 -14.73
N LEU A 365 -5.97 0.12 -14.57
CA LEU A 365 -6.89 0.36 -15.68
C LEU A 365 -6.83 1.82 -16.13
N PRO A 366 -6.95 2.10 -17.43
CA PRO A 366 -7.10 3.47 -17.95
C PRO A 366 -8.32 4.15 -17.31
N LYS A 367 -8.16 5.43 -16.98
CA LYS A 367 -9.27 6.26 -16.46
C LYS A 367 -10.15 6.78 -17.58
#